data_1df44040d78024807be9e469ddc1cb56
#
_entry.id   1df44040d78024807be9e469ddc1cb56
#
_cell.length_a   1.000
_cell.length_b   1.000
_cell.length_c   1.000
_cell.angle_alpha   90.00
_cell.angle_beta   90.00
_cell.angle_gamma   90.00
#
_symmetry.space_group_name_H-M   'P 1'
#
loop_
_entity.id
_entity.type
_entity.pdbx_description
1 polymer ?
#
loop_
_entity_poly.entity_id
_entity_poly.type
_entity_poly.pdbx_seq_one_letter_code
_entity_poly.pdbx_strand_id
1 'polypeptide(L)'
;TKNKRIALVIGNDKYMSNPLQFAVADSHGISDALGDAGFDVTHITNTTQEDFLEALYDFQRKILLSGKNTDVLFYYAGHASQVRGINYLNPVDTVINRESQLEIKSININRVFEVLNQSVDGVKIAILDACRNNPFASSLRSAKSGLAQMNAPPGTIIAYSTSPGETAVDGSNGGLGIYTGSLIGSIR
;
A
#
# COMPACT_ATOMS: atom_id res chain seq x y z
N THR A 1 -19.10 -3.34 22.88
CA THR A 1 -19.35 -3.67 21.45
C THR A 1 -18.00 -3.77 20.77
N LYS A 2 -17.71 -4.90 20.12
CA LYS A 2 -16.43 -5.10 19.41
C LYS A 2 -16.40 -4.12 18.22
N ASN A 3 -15.30 -3.37 18.04
CA ASN A 3 -15.13 -2.46 16.90
C ASN A 3 -15.28 -3.24 15.59
N LYS A 4 -15.89 -2.62 14.59
CA LYS A 4 -15.81 -3.13 13.22
C LYS A 4 -14.36 -3.00 12.73
N ARG A 5 -13.92 -3.96 11.92
CA ARG A 5 -12.58 -3.99 11.33
C ARG A 5 -12.70 -4.11 9.83
N ILE A 6 -12.14 -3.18 9.10
CA ILE A 6 -12.21 -3.15 7.63
C ILE A 6 -10.81 -2.97 7.07
N ALA A 7 -10.48 -3.73 6.04
CA ALA A 7 -9.20 -3.63 5.37
C ALA A 7 -9.36 -3.51 3.84
N LEU A 8 -8.46 -2.72 3.22
CA LEU A 8 -8.20 -2.73 1.80
C LEU A 8 -6.78 -3.25 1.58
N VAL A 9 -6.66 -4.33 0.82
CA VAL A 9 -5.40 -5.01 0.52
C VAL A 9 -5.17 -4.98 -0.99
N ILE A 10 -4.04 -4.41 -1.43
CA ILE A 10 -3.69 -4.28 -2.85
C ILE A 10 -2.32 -4.91 -3.10
N GLY A 11 -2.23 -5.80 -4.10
CA GLY A 11 -0.97 -6.40 -4.55
C GLY A 11 -0.79 -6.24 -6.06
N ASN A 12 0.29 -5.58 -6.47
CA ASN A 12 0.59 -5.29 -7.87
C ASN A 12 1.95 -5.88 -8.28
N ASP A 13 1.98 -6.82 -9.22
CA ASP A 13 3.20 -7.44 -9.74
C ASP A 13 3.35 -7.38 -11.27
N LYS A 14 2.24 -7.27 -12.04
CA LYS A 14 2.22 -7.33 -13.51
C LYS A 14 2.52 -5.98 -14.17
N TYR A 15 3.60 -5.35 -13.75
CA TYR A 15 4.05 -4.13 -14.41
C TYR A 15 4.64 -4.42 -15.79
N MET A 16 4.38 -3.55 -16.76
CA MET A 16 4.98 -3.68 -18.11
C MET A 16 6.51 -3.56 -18.06
N SER A 17 7.03 -2.73 -17.17
CA SER A 17 8.47 -2.60 -16.91
C SER A 17 8.75 -3.03 -15.46
N ASN A 18 9.77 -3.88 -15.29
CA ASN A 18 10.18 -4.39 -13.97
C ASN A 18 9.03 -5.07 -13.19
N PRO A 19 8.45 -6.17 -13.70
CA PRO A 19 7.46 -6.93 -12.97
C PRO A 19 8.03 -7.42 -11.63
N LEU A 20 7.18 -7.52 -10.62
CA LEU A 20 7.54 -8.05 -9.30
C LEU A 20 7.20 -9.54 -9.20
N GLN A 21 7.81 -10.24 -8.28
CA GLN A 21 7.63 -11.68 -8.15
C GLN A 21 6.65 -12.07 -7.04
N PHE A 22 6.57 -11.30 -5.96
CA PHE A 22 5.87 -11.72 -4.73
C PHE A 22 4.71 -10.81 -4.30
N ALA A 23 4.56 -9.61 -4.86
CA ALA A 23 3.60 -8.63 -4.37
C ALA A 23 2.14 -9.13 -4.34
N VAL A 24 1.73 -9.90 -5.35
CA VAL A 24 0.40 -10.53 -5.36
C VAL A 24 0.31 -11.65 -4.32
N ALA A 25 1.31 -12.53 -4.22
CA ALA A 25 1.33 -13.59 -3.21
C ALA A 25 1.33 -13.02 -1.78
N ASP A 26 2.10 -11.96 -1.53
CA ASP A 26 2.14 -11.25 -0.26
C ASP A 26 0.77 -10.67 0.10
N SER A 27 0.11 -10.03 -0.84
CA SER A 27 -1.22 -9.47 -0.63
C SER A 27 -2.28 -10.54 -0.33
N HIS A 28 -2.19 -11.73 -0.95
CA HIS A 28 -3.03 -12.88 -0.63
C HIS A 28 -2.82 -13.34 0.81
N GLY A 29 -1.57 -13.56 1.21
CA GLY A 29 -1.23 -13.99 2.57
C GLY A 29 -1.71 -13.01 3.65
N ILE A 30 -1.56 -11.70 3.41
CA ILE A 30 -2.08 -10.66 4.31
C ILE A 30 -3.60 -10.64 4.34
N SER A 31 -4.26 -10.77 3.19
CA SER A 31 -5.72 -10.81 3.12
C SER A 31 -6.29 -11.95 3.96
N ASP A 32 -5.71 -13.14 3.84
CA ASP A 32 -6.13 -14.33 4.61
C ASP A 32 -5.90 -14.12 6.11
N ALA A 33 -4.73 -13.65 6.51
CA ALA A 33 -4.40 -13.39 7.91
C ALA A 33 -5.32 -12.33 8.54
N LEU A 34 -5.64 -11.25 7.81
CA LEU A 34 -6.57 -10.22 8.27
C LEU A 34 -8.02 -10.76 8.36
N GLY A 35 -8.43 -11.60 7.41
CA GLY A 35 -9.72 -12.29 7.48
C GLY A 35 -9.84 -13.16 8.74
N ASP A 36 -8.83 -13.96 9.05
CA ASP A 36 -8.72 -14.77 10.26
C ASP A 36 -8.76 -13.90 11.54
N ALA A 37 -8.15 -12.71 11.49
CA ALA A 37 -8.19 -11.71 12.56
C ALA A 37 -9.52 -10.95 12.68
N GLY A 38 -10.50 -11.26 11.83
CA GLY A 38 -11.86 -10.71 11.86
C GLY A 38 -12.02 -9.36 11.16
N PHE A 39 -11.16 -9.05 10.20
CA PHE A 39 -11.37 -7.93 9.29
C PHE A 39 -12.34 -8.31 8.15
N ASP A 40 -13.18 -7.37 7.77
CA ASP A 40 -13.88 -7.39 6.49
C ASP A 40 -12.91 -6.87 5.42
N VAL A 41 -12.31 -7.79 4.66
CA VAL A 41 -11.22 -7.51 3.73
C VAL A 41 -11.75 -7.34 2.32
N THR A 42 -11.39 -6.23 1.68
CA THR A 42 -11.45 -6.07 0.23
C THR A 42 -10.04 -6.29 -0.32
N HIS A 43 -9.86 -7.33 -1.14
CA HIS A 43 -8.57 -7.69 -1.74
C HIS A 43 -8.64 -7.57 -3.25
N ILE A 44 -7.72 -6.81 -3.83
CA ILE A 44 -7.60 -6.60 -5.28
C ILE A 44 -6.14 -6.72 -5.72
N THR A 45 -5.93 -7.15 -6.94
CA THR A 45 -4.58 -7.38 -7.47
C THR A 45 -4.42 -6.78 -8.86
N ASN A 46 -3.19 -6.36 -9.19
CA ASN A 46 -2.83 -5.85 -10.52
C ASN A 46 -3.74 -4.73 -11.01
N THR A 47 -3.94 -3.75 -10.13
CA THR A 47 -4.85 -2.63 -10.34
C THR A 47 -4.31 -1.65 -11.37
N THR A 48 -5.16 -1.25 -12.31
CA THR A 48 -4.98 -0.02 -13.09
C THR A 48 -5.19 1.20 -12.17
N GLN A 49 -4.89 2.39 -12.67
CA GLN A 49 -5.16 3.62 -11.91
C GLN A 49 -6.66 3.76 -11.60
N GLU A 50 -7.52 3.43 -12.55
CA GLU A 50 -8.96 3.48 -12.39
C GLU A 50 -9.44 2.51 -11.31
N ASP A 51 -9.03 1.23 -11.39
CA ASP A 51 -9.37 0.20 -10.39
C ASP A 51 -8.93 0.60 -8.98
N PHE A 52 -7.72 1.17 -8.87
CA PHE A 52 -7.18 1.61 -7.59
C PHE A 52 -8.02 2.74 -6.97
N LEU A 53 -8.38 3.75 -7.78
CA LEU A 53 -9.20 4.87 -7.33
C LEU A 53 -10.62 4.43 -6.95
N GLU A 54 -11.23 3.52 -7.72
CA GLU A 54 -12.52 2.94 -7.41
C GLU A 54 -12.49 2.16 -6.09
N ALA A 55 -11.46 1.34 -5.89
CA ALA A 55 -11.29 0.62 -4.64
C ALA A 55 -11.11 1.54 -3.42
N LEU A 56 -10.37 2.64 -3.55
CA LEU A 56 -10.25 3.65 -2.49
C LEU A 56 -11.60 4.33 -2.21
N TYR A 57 -12.37 4.64 -3.24
CA TYR A 57 -13.70 5.22 -3.08
C TYR A 57 -14.65 4.27 -2.35
N ASP A 58 -14.70 3.00 -2.77
CA ASP A 58 -15.51 1.99 -2.11
C ASP A 58 -15.08 1.73 -0.67
N PHE A 59 -13.78 1.73 -0.41
CA PHE A 59 -13.23 1.60 0.95
C PHE A 59 -13.65 2.78 1.82
N GLN A 60 -13.57 4.02 1.32
CA GLN A 60 -14.05 5.21 2.01
C GLN A 60 -15.53 5.10 2.35
N ARG A 61 -16.37 4.72 1.36
CA ARG A 61 -17.80 4.53 1.55
C ARG A 61 -18.10 3.48 2.63
N LYS A 62 -17.36 2.37 2.62
CA LYS A 62 -17.48 1.29 3.60
C LYS A 62 -17.14 1.76 5.02
N ILE A 63 -16.08 2.56 5.17
CA ILE A 63 -15.71 3.17 6.46
C ILE A 63 -16.85 4.08 6.97
N LEU A 64 -17.33 4.99 6.14
CA LEU A 64 -18.40 5.92 6.51
C LEU A 64 -19.68 5.21 6.96
N LEU A 65 -20.05 4.11 6.30
CA LEU A 65 -21.23 3.30 6.67
C LEU A 65 -21.02 2.43 7.91
N SER A 66 -19.78 2.23 8.34
CA SER A 66 -19.47 1.34 9.47
C SER A 66 -19.48 2.02 10.84
N GLY A 67 -19.48 3.34 10.86
CA GLY A 67 -19.54 4.12 12.09
C GLY A 67 -18.15 4.57 12.60
N LYS A 68 -18.16 5.46 13.59
CA LYS A 68 -16.96 6.18 14.06
C LYS A 68 -15.87 5.30 14.67
N ASN A 69 -16.27 4.20 15.34
CA ASN A 69 -15.37 3.26 16.05
C ASN A 69 -14.98 2.08 15.14
N THR A 70 -14.52 2.35 13.92
CA THR A 70 -14.12 1.33 12.96
C THR A 70 -12.61 1.30 12.86
N ASP A 71 -11.97 0.15 13.16
CA ASP A 71 -10.56 -0.05 12.92
C ASP A 71 -10.33 -0.24 11.42
N VAL A 72 -9.41 0.50 10.84
CA VAL A 72 -9.17 0.51 9.39
C VAL A 72 -7.72 0.20 9.08
N LEU A 73 -7.51 -0.67 8.09
CA LEU A 73 -6.18 -1.05 7.63
C LEU A 73 -6.09 -0.95 6.11
N PHE A 74 -5.03 -0.32 5.65
CA PHE A 74 -4.62 -0.31 4.25
C PHE A 74 -3.29 -1.04 4.11
N TYR A 75 -3.21 -2.02 3.21
CA TYR A 75 -1.99 -2.72 2.84
C TYR A 75 -1.73 -2.56 1.35
N TYR A 76 -0.51 -2.27 1.00
CA TYR A 76 -0.07 -2.18 -0.39
C TYR A 76 1.26 -2.90 -0.58
N ALA A 77 1.31 -3.84 -1.53
CA ALA A 77 2.52 -4.44 -2.05
C ALA A 77 2.66 -4.10 -3.53
N GLY A 78 3.80 -3.52 -3.94
CA GLY A 78 4.02 -3.09 -5.31
C GLY A 78 5.11 -2.05 -5.47
N HIS A 79 5.23 -1.49 -6.67
CA HIS A 79 6.13 -0.36 -6.90
C HIS A 79 5.59 0.93 -6.29
N ALA A 80 6.51 1.71 -5.72
CA ALA A 80 6.24 3.07 -5.29
C ALA A 80 7.37 3.99 -5.73
N SER A 81 7.05 5.26 -5.87
CA SER A 81 7.98 6.29 -6.28
C SER A 81 7.88 7.49 -5.35
N GLN A 82 8.97 8.24 -5.19
CA GLN A 82 8.89 9.51 -4.47
C GLN A 82 9.38 10.67 -5.34
N VAL A 83 8.70 11.79 -5.21
CA VAL A 83 9.10 13.06 -5.80
C VAL A 83 8.86 14.17 -4.79
N ARG A 84 9.89 15.00 -4.56
CA ARG A 84 9.82 16.16 -3.64
C ARG A 84 9.31 15.79 -2.23
N GLY A 85 9.67 14.59 -1.74
CA GLY A 85 9.25 14.11 -0.43
C GLY A 85 7.83 13.56 -0.35
N ILE A 86 7.12 13.47 -1.47
CA ILE A 86 5.79 12.88 -1.56
C ILE A 86 5.90 11.47 -2.15
N ASN A 87 5.28 10.51 -1.52
CA ASN A 87 5.23 9.13 -1.98
C ASN A 87 4.00 8.90 -2.86
N TYR A 88 4.21 8.12 -3.92
CA TYR A 88 3.21 7.73 -4.90
C TYR A 88 3.21 6.21 -5.05
N LEU A 89 2.05 5.58 -4.96
CA LEU A 89 1.85 4.17 -5.21
C LEU A 89 1.56 3.99 -6.71
N ASN A 90 2.25 3.07 -7.35
CA ASN A 90 2.19 2.91 -8.79
C ASN A 90 1.23 1.78 -9.20
N PRO A 91 0.11 2.06 -9.87
CA PRO A 91 -0.70 1.04 -10.55
C PRO A 91 0.09 0.32 -11.65
N VAL A 92 -0.38 -0.85 -12.10
CA VAL A 92 0.37 -1.66 -13.08
C VAL A 92 0.46 -1.02 -14.47
N ASP A 93 -0.47 -0.14 -14.81
CA ASP A 93 -0.52 0.61 -16.07
C ASP A 93 0.30 1.92 -16.04
N THR A 94 1.04 2.16 -14.96
CA THR A 94 1.85 3.39 -14.80
C THR A 94 3.03 3.38 -15.76
N VAL A 95 3.05 4.33 -16.70
CA VAL A 95 4.19 4.60 -17.58
C VAL A 95 4.61 6.05 -17.39
N ILE A 96 5.81 6.27 -16.84
CA ILE A 96 6.36 7.58 -16.51
C ILE A 96 7.61 7.86 -17.31
N ASN A 97 7.55 8.93 -18.10
CA ASN A 97 8.70 9.45 -18.85
C ASN A 97 9.19 10.81 -18.30
N ARG A 98 8.38 11.46 -17.48
CA ARG A 98 8.67 12.77 -16.86
C ARG A 98 8.09 12.82 -15.46
N GLU A 99 8.78 13.52 -14.56
CA GLU A 99 8.38 13.70 -13.16
C GLU A 99 6.93 14.19 -12.99
N SER A 100 6.52 15.16 -13.81
CA SER A 100 5.16 15.70 -13.77
C SER A 100 4.04 14.69 -14.08
N GLN A 101 4.37 13.57 -14.72
CA GLN A 101 3.40 12.50 -14.98
C GLN A 101 3.12 11.64 -13.77
N LEU A 102 4.02 11.62 -12.78
CA LEU A 102 3.84 10.83 -11.58
C LEU A 102 2.59 11.26 -10.80
N GLU A 103 2.40 12.56 -10.64
CA GLU A 103 1.24 13.13 -9.96
C GLU A 103 -0.09 12.80 -10.65
N ILE A 104 -0.05 12.59 -11.97
CA ILE A 104 -1.24 12.31 -12.78
C ILE A 104 -1.54 10.80 -12.86
N LYS A 105 -0.50 9.96 -12.96
CA LYS A 105 -0.62 8.54 -13.29
C LYS A 105 -0.47 7.60 -12.10
N SER A 106 -0.04 8.11 -10.95
CA SER A 106 0.14 7.33 -9.73
C SER A 106 -0.74 7.86 -8.61
N ILE A 107 -0.91 7.07 -7.57
CA ILE A 107 -1.75 7.41 -6.44
C ILE A 107 -0.92 8.09 -5.35
N ASN A 108 -1.18 9.36 -5.08
CA ASN A 108 -0.58 10.06 -3.96
C ASN A 108 -1.02 9.41 -2.64
N ILE A 109 -0.05 9.00 -1.81
CA ILE A 109 -0.32 8.31 -0.54
C ILE A 109 -1.18 9.14 0.42
N ASN A 110 -1.13 10.47 0.35
CA ASN A 110 -1.97 11.32 1.18
C ASN A 110 -3.46 11.07 0.94
N ARG A 111 -3.85 10.65 -0.27
CA ARG A 111 -5.23 10.24 -0.57
C ARG A 111 -5.67 9.01 0.22
N VAL A 112 -4.76 8.06 0.44
CA VAL A 112 -5.00 6.92 1.32
C VAL A 112 -5.22 7.39 2.76
N PHE A 113 -4.38 8.30 3.26
CA PHE A 113 -4.54 8.85 4.61
C PHE A 113 -5.84 9.63 4.79
N GLU A 114 -6.28 10.38 3.78
CA GLU A 114 -7.58 11.06 3.79
C GLU A 114 -8.73 10.06 3.94
N VAL A 115 -8.65 8.92 3.25
CA VAL A 115 -9.65 7.83 3.38
C VAL A 115 -9.60 7.21 4.76
N LEU A 116 -8.42 6.85 5.28
CA LEU A 116 -8.28 6.28 6.62
C LEU A 116 -8.79 7.23 7.71
N ASN A 117 -8.61 8.53 7.54
CA ASN A 117 -9.07 9.55 8.48
C ASN A 117 -10.61 9.71 8.55
N GLN A 118 -11.36 9.05 7.67
CA GLN A 118 -12.82 8.96 7.82
C GLN A 118 -13.24 8.11 9.04
N SER A 119 -12.36 7.20 9.50
CA SER A 119 -12.51 6.57 10.82
C SER A 119 -12.06 7.53 11.91
N VAL A 120 -12.99 8.04 12.70
CA VAL A 120 -12.71 9.12 13.67
C VAL A 120 -12.03 8.56 14.93
N ASP A 121 -12.60 7.51 15.52
CA ASP A 121 -12.21 6.98 16.82
C ASP A 121 -11.54 5.59 16.75
N GLY A 122 -11.47 5.00 15.56
CA GLY A 122 -10.85 3.69 15.30
C GLY A 122 -9.33 3.78 15.12
N VAL A 123 -8.65 2.65 15.25
CA VAL A 123 -7.24 2.51 14.90
C VAL A 123 -7.08 2.58 13.39
N LYS A 124 -6.10 3.35 12.92
CA LYS A 124 -5.78 3.52 11.50
C LYS A 124 -4.38 2.98 11.24
N ILE A 125 -4.26 2.05 10.31
CA ILE A 125 -2.99 1.40 9.98
C ILE A 125 -2.78 1.48 8.46
N ALA A 126 -1.61 1.95 8.05
CA ALA A 126 -1.13 1.87 6.68
C ALA A 126 0.16 1.04 6.63
N ILE A 127 0.17 -0.04 5.86
CA ILE A 127 1.32 -0.92 5.67
C ILE A 127 1.75 -0.83 4.22
N LEU A 128 3.00 -0.40 4.01
CA LEU A 128 3.58 -0.20 2.69
C LEU A 128 4.73 -1.19 2.48
N ASP A 129 4.41 -2.28 1.81
CA ASP A 129 5.38 -3.28 1.34
C ASP A 129 5.75 -2.96 -0.12
N ALA A 130 6.42 -1.83 -0.27
CA ALA A 130 6.77 -1.32 -1.58
C ALA A 130 8.28 -1.44 -1.82
N CYS A 131 8.65 -2.13 -2.90
CA CYS A 131 10.02 -2.16 -3.39
C CYS A 131 10.49 -0.74 -3.72
N ARG A 132 11.65 -0.37 -3.18
CA ARG A 132 12.20 0.99 -3.26
C ARG A 132 13.01 1.27 -4.51
N ASN A 133 13.05 0.32 -5.42
CA ASN A 133 13.59 0.58 -6.74
C ASN A 133 12.56 1.44 -7.48
N ASN A 134 12.80 2.76 -7.48
CA ASN A 134 12.03 3.62 -8.35
C ASN A 134 12.24 3.14 -9.79
N PRO A 135 11.23 2.48 -10.41
CA PRO A 135 11.40 1.94 -11.76
C PRO A 135 11.66 3.04 -12.79
N PHE A 136 11.48 4.29 -12.39
CA PHE A 136 11.67 5.48 -13.23
C PHE A 136 12.92 6.28 -12.86
N ALA A 137 13.81 5.75 -12.01
CA ALA A 137 15.01 6.47 -11.55
C ALA A 137 15.91 6.92 -12.72
N SER A 138 15.99 6.13 -13.79
CA SER A 138 16.73 6.51 -15.00
C SER A 138 16.12 7.67 -15.77
N SER A 139 14.80 7.89 -15.62
CA SER A 139 14.02 8.93 -16.32
C SER A 139 13.80 10.19 -15.46
N LEU A 140 14.04 10.10 -14.16
CA LEU A 140 13.73 11.16 -13.19
C LEU A 140 14.98 11.63 -12.45
N ARG A 141 15.49 12.81 -12.78
CA ARG A 141 16.70 13.40 -12.17
C ARG A 141 16.59 13.68 -10.66
N SER A 142 15.36 13.84 -10.13
CA SER A 142 15.08 14.15 -8.72
C SER A 142 14.58 12.94 -7.92
N ALA A 143 14.44 11.78 -8.56
CA ALA A 143 13.93 10.59 -7.90
C ALA A 143 15.00 9.97 -7.00
N LYS A 144 14.80 10.08 -5.69
CA LYS A 144 15.59 9.36 -4.70
C LYS A 144 15.15 7.90 -4.64
N SER A 145 16.07 6.99 -4.36
CA SER A 145 15.74 5.61 -4.04
C SER A 145 14.94 5.56 -2.73
N GLY A 146 13.93 4.72 -2.69
CA GLY A 146 13.15 4.49 -1.50
C GLY A 146 11.96 5.42 -1.32
N LEU A 147 11.08 5.06 -0.37
CA LEU A 147 10.00 5.93 0.07
C LEU A 147 10.54 7.05 0.96
N ALA A 148 9.99 8.24 0.82
CA ALA A 148 10.24 9.31 1.75
C ALA A 148 9.67 8.95 3.13
N GLN A 149 10.36 9.34 4.17
CA GLN A 149 9.78 9.29 5.51
C GLN A 149 8.57 10.20 5.57
N MET A 150 7.45 9.67 6.07
CA MET A 150 6.22 10.43 6.24
C MET A 150 5.92 10.62 7.72
N ASN A 151 5.38 11.77 8.06
CA ASN A 151 4.76 11.98 9.35
C ASN A 151 3.36 11.36 9.30
N ALA A 152 3.11 10.39 10.16
CA ALA A 152 1.79 9.79 10.28
C ALA A 152 0.77 10.84 10.74
N PRO A 153 -0.41 10.93 10.11
CA PRO A 153 -1.50 11.73 10.66
C PRO A 153 -1.84 11.27 12.10
N PRO A 154 -2.38 12.16 12.94
CA PRO A 154 -2.77 11.79 14.31
C PRO A 154 -3.64 10.53 14.35
N GLY A 155 -3.28 9.57 15.20
CA GLY A 155 -4.00 8.30 15.37
C GLY A 155 -3.76 7.28 14.24
N THR A 156 -2.77 7.51 13.37
CA THR A 156 -2.41 6.59 12.28
C THR A 156 -1.03 5.98 12.54
N ILE A 157 -0.92 4.66 12.34
CA ILE A 157 0.33 3.91 12.35
C ILE A 157 0.74 3.68 10.89
N ILE A 158 1.98 4.00 10.54
CA ILE A 158 2.55 3.68 9.23
C ILE A 158 3.67 2.68 9.44
N ALA A 159 3.56 1.53 8.79
CA ALA A 159 4.59 0.50 8.76
C ALA A 159 5.17 0.38 7.33
N TYR A 160 6.49 0.22 7.27
CA TYR A 160 7.23 0.05 6.02
C TYR A 160 7.97 -1.27 6.05
N SER A 161 8.05 -1.96 4.93
CA SER A 161 8.83 -3.20 4.81
C SER A 161 10.34 -3.00 4.93
N THR A 162 10.83 -1.78 4.75
CA THR A 162 12.26 -1.46 4.80
C THR A 162 12.50 -0.09 5.44
N SER A 163 13.74 0.13 5.96
CA SER A 163 14.18 1.43 6.49
C SER A 163 14.27 2.50 5.40
N PRO A 164 14.12 3.80 5.68
CA PRO A 164 14.26 4.86 4.69
C PRO A 164 15.60 4.80 3.95
N GLY A 165 15.57 4.70 2.61
CA GLY A 165 16.78 4.66 1.77
C GLY A 165 17.32 3.27 1.42
N GLU A 166 16.74 2.17 1.95
CA GLU A 166 17.19 0.79 1.66
C GLU A 166 16.25 0.06 0.69
N THR A 167 16.71 -0.96 -0.02
CA THR A 167 15.91 -1.81 -0.91
C THR A 167 15.36 -3.00 -0.15
N ALA A 168 14.09 -3.36 -0.39
CA ALA A 168 13.54 -4.62 0.12
C ALA A 168 14.29 -5.79 -0.51
N VAL A 169 14.67 -6.77 0.31
CA VAL A 169 15.25 -8.02 -0.18
C VAL A 169 14.09 -8.97 -0.48
N ASP A 170 13.95 -9.36 -1.74
CA ASP A 170 12.99 -10.39 -2.14
C ASP A 170 13.37 -11.71 -1.43
N GLY A 171 12.40 -12.29 -0.73
CA GLY A 171 12.61 -13.51 0.02
C GLY A 171 12.83 -14.72 -0.90
N SER A 172 13.75 -15.59 -0.50
CA SER A 172 14.09 -16.81 -1.25
C SER A 172 13.37 -18.07 -0.78
N ASN A 173 12.58 -18.03 0.29
CA ASN A 173 11.97 -19.21 0.90
C ASN A 173 10.45 -19.07 1.08
N GLY A 174 9.69 -19.86 0.32
CA GLY A 174 8.26 -20.08 0.57
C GLY A 174 7.28 -19.22 -0.24
N GLY A 175 7.74 -18.44 -1.22
CA GLY A 175 6.84 -17.71 -2.13
C GLY A 175 6.23 -16.40 -1.56
N LEU A 176 6.70 -15.94 -0.39
CA LEU A 176 6.35 -14.66 0.23
C LEU A 176 7.60 -13.81 0.45
N GLY A 177 7.43 -12.49 0.44
CA GLY A 177 8.47 -11.57 0.90
C GLY A 177 8.80 -11.76 2.38
N ILE A 178 10.05 -11.48 2.78
CA ILE A 178 10.52 -11.69 4.17
C ILE A 178 9.67 -10.89 5.16
N TYR A 179 9.37 -9.65 4.84
CA TYR A 179 8.58 -8.77 5.69
C TYR A 179 7.15 -9.29 5.89
N THR A 180 6.49 -9.64 4.78
CA THR A 180 5.12 -10.17 4.80
C THR A 180 5.03 -11.48 5.55
N GLY A 181 5.97 -12.40 5.37
CA GLY A 181 6.03 -13.65 6.11
C GLY A 181 6.12 -13.44 7.63
N SER A 182 6.95 -12.49 8.09
CA SER A 182 7.07 -12.12 9.50
C SER A 182 5.82 -11.44 10.04
N LEU A 183 5.20 -10.57 9.24
CA LEU A 183 3.98 -9.85 9.61
C LEU A 183 2.79 -10.79 9.80
N ILE A 184 2.59 -11.75 8.90
CA ILE A 184 1.54 -12.78 8.99
C ILE A 184 1.68 -13.59 10.28
N GLY A 185 2.92 -13.96 10.64
CA GLY A 185 3.19 -14.65 11.91
C GLY A 185 2.83 -13.83 13.16
N SER A 186 2.80 -12.50 13.04
CA SER A 186 2.46 -11.59 14.13
C SER A 186 0.96 -11.25 14.20
N ILE A 187 0.22 -11.43 13.12
CA ILE A 187 -1.24 -11.18 13.05
C ILE A 187 -2.01 -12.39 13.61
N ARG A 188 -1.50 -13.61 13.47
CA ARG A 188 -2.06 -14.87 13.99
C ARG A 188 -1.72 -15.07 15.45
#